data_9fb30c48a48152bb802e8ed20c7598ec
#
_entry.id   9fb30c48a48152bb802e8ed20c7598ec
#
_cell.length_a   1.000
_cell.length_b   1.000
_cell.length_c   1.000
_cell.angle_alpha   90.00
_cell.angle_beta   90.00
_cell.angle_gamma   90.00
#
_symmetry.space_group_name_H-M   'P 1'
#
loop_
_entity.id
_entity.type
_entity.pdbx_description
1 polymer ?
#
loop_
_entity_poly.entity_id
_entity_poly.type
_entity_poly.pdbx_seq_one_letter_code
_entity_poly.pdbx_strand_id
1 'polypeptide(L)'
;MHYVVMDLEWNQAMSSKSSVFNKLPIHLRGEIIEIGAVKLNEDMTPGEEFQIDVKPMYFKRMHYKVKKLTGFDRERLAAGVSFPEALAQFRAWCGDDVTFLTWGCDDQGILEQNIIIHDLDWDWIAGWINLQLIYNLQTDGDRNQKSLATAMEHFAIEQTRIAHDALGDAYNTALVCTHLNMEKGLADYHDAAQKLTTRLPKEHHGENNGPDPVSYTHLRAHETRSNL
;
A
#
# COMPACT_ATOMS: atom_id res chain seq x y z
N MET A 1 -4.28 -7.12 18.03
CA MET A 1 -3.47 -6.49 16.96
C MET A 1 -2.72 -7.58 16.22
N HIS A 2 -2.85 -7.66 14.92
CA HIS A 2 -2.18 -8.64 14.07
C HIS A 2 -1.66 -7.93 12.82
N TYR A 3 -0.71 -8.55 12.14
CA TYR A 3 -0.04 -7.97 11.01
C TYR A 3 -0.48 -8.64 9.71
N VAL A 4 -0.75 -7.82 8.70
CA VAL A 4 -1.08 -8.26 7.35
C VAL A 4 -0.15 -7.55 6.37
N VAL A 5 0.63 -8.30 5.62
CA VAL A 5 1.38 -7.76 4.47
C VAL A 5 0.41 -7.58 3.32
N MET A 6 0.41 -6.40 2.72
CA MET A 6 -0.51 -6.06 1.64
C MET A 6 0.25 -5.39 0.50
N ASP A 7 -0.18 -5.69 -0.71
CA ASP A 7 0.20 -5.02 -1.94
C ASP A 7 -1.04 -4.77 -2.80
N LEU A 8 -1.01 -3.71 -3.59
CA LEU A 8 -2.11 -3.31 -4.45
C LEU A 8 -1.65 -3.13 -5.89
N GLU A 9 -2.45 -3.57 -6.83
CA GLU A 9 -2.33 -3.12 -8.20
C GLU A 9 -3.42 -2.11 -8.52
N TRP A 10 -3.08 -1.04 -9.23
CA TRP A 10 -4.04 0.01 -9.57
C TRP A 10 -3.91 0.53 -10.97
N ASN A 11 -5.05 0.84 -11.58
CA ASN A 11 -5.12 1.47 -12.88
C ASN A 11 -5.04 3.00 -12.73
N GLN A 12 -4.53 3.65 -13.76
CA GLN A 12 -4.35 5.10 -13.81
C GLN A 12 -5.21 5.74 -14.89
N ALA A 13 -5.50 7.03 -14.75
CA ALA A 13 -6.12 7.80 -15.81
C ALA A 13 -5.24 7.84 -17.07
N MET A 14 -5.84 7.76 -18.24
CA MET A 14 -5.12 7.86 -19.53
C MET A 14 -4.48 9.23 -19.75
N SER A 15 -4.93 10.24 -19.04
CA SER A 15 -4.42 11.61 -19.11
C SER A 15 -4.69 12.35 -17.81
N SER A 16 -3.76 13.20 -17.38
CA SER A 16 -3.96 14.12 -16.26
C SER A 16 -5.09 15.13 -16.46
N LYS A 17 -5.53 15.31 -17.72
CA LYS A 17 -6.66 16.17 -18.11
C LYS A 17 -7.97 15.39 -18.27
N SER A 18 -8.06 14.17 -17.73
CA SER A 18 -9.28 13.36 -17.82
C SER A 18 -10.45 14.07 -17.14
N SER A 19 -11.59 14.14 -17.82
CA SER A 19 -12.83 14.72 -17.27
C SER A 19 -13.38 13.91 -16.07
N VAL A 20 -12.86 12.74 -15.82
CA VAL A 20 -13.19 11.92 -14.64
C VAL A 20 -12.84 12.68 -13.35
N PHE A 21 -11.72 13.40 -13.33
CA PHE A 21 -11.32 14.18 -12.15
C PHE A 21 -12.32 15.26 -11.73
N ASN A 22 -13.12 15.79 -12.67
CA ASN A 22 -14.16 16.77 -12.38
C ASN A 22 -15.36 16.16 -11.62
N LYS A 23 -15.45 14.84 -11.56
CA LYS A 23 -16.55 14.08 -10.94
C LYS A 23 -16.16 13.49 -9.58
N LEU A 24 -14.90 13.63 -9.17
CA LEU A 24 -14.37 13.05 -7.95
C LEU A 24 -14.17 14.13 -6.89
N PRO A 25 -14.40 13.82 -5.61
CA PRO A 25 -14.18 14.77 -4.52
C PRO A 25 -12.70 15.07 -4.29
N ILE A 26 -11.81 14.20 -4.77
CA ILE A 26 -10.36 14.30 -4.64
C ILE A 26 -9.69 13.97 -5.98
N HIS A 27 -8.41 14.34 -6.11
CA HIS A 27 -7.59 13.87 -7.23
C HIS A 27 -7.16 12.42 -7.00
N LEU A 28 -7.82 11.48 -7.67
CA LEU A 28 -7.55 10.05 -7.58
C LEU A 28 -6.26 9.71 -8.34
N ARG A 29 -5.22 9.26 -7.63
CA ARG A 29 -3.94 8.86 -8.22
C ARG A 29 -4.05 7.54 -8.96
N GLY A 30 -4.81 6.60 -8.41
CA GLY A 30 -5.03 5.27 -8.96
C GLY A 30 -6.32 4.66 -8.46
N GLU A 31 -6.97 3.87 -9.31
CA GLU A 31 -8.14 3.08 -8.96
C GLU A 31 -7.73 1.63 -8.84
N ILE A 32 -7.95 1.03 -7.66
CA ILE A 32 -7.52 -0.33 -7.35
C ILE A 32 -8.17 -1.32 -8.31
N ILE A 33 -7.36 -2.25 -8.82
CA ILE A 33 -7.77 -3.34 -9.70
C ILE A 33 -7.47 -4.72 -9.09
N GLU A 34 -6.60 -4.78 -8.08
CA GLU A 34 -6.32 -6.00 -7.34
C GLU A 34 -5.87 -5.67 -5.92
N ILE A 35 -6.30 -6.49 -4.97
CA ILE A 35 -5.82 -6.50 -3.58
C ILE A 35 -5.20 -7.86 -3.34
N GLY A 36 -3.91 -7.89 -2.97
CA GLY A 36 -3.20 -9.06 -2.54
C GLY A 36 -2.71 -8.92 -1.11
N ALA A 37 -2.87 -9.93 -0.28
CA ALA A 37 -2.45 -9.84 1.11
C ALA A 37 -2.09 -11.20 1.72
N VAL A 38 -1.24 -11.15 2.75
CA VAL A 38 -0.78 -12.32 3.50
C VAL A 38 -0.80 -11.98 4.99
N LYS A 39 -1.53 -12.75 5.79
CA LYS A 39 -1.44 -12.66 7.25
C LYS A 39 -0.07 -13.16 7.71
N LEU A 40 0.53 -12.49 8.68
CA LEU A 40 1.71 -13.01 9.33
C LEU A 40 1.32 -13.83 10.56
N ASN A 41 1.97 -14.98 10.71
CA ASN A 41 1.89 -15.78 11.93
C ASN A 41 2.59 -15.06 13.10
N GLU A 42 2.47 -15.58 14.31
CA GLU A 42 3.12 -15.00 15.52
C GLU A 42 4.65 -14.92 15.38
N ASP A 43 5.25 -15.83 14.64
CA ASP A 43 6.69 -15.87 14.34
C ASP A 43 7.10 -15.04 13.10
N MET A 44 6.17 -14.20 12.60
CA MET A 44 6.36 -13.37 11.39
C MET A 44 6.56 -14.14 10.10
N THR A 45 6.23 -15.42 10.05
CA THR A 45 6.20 -16.19 8.80
C THR A 45 4.91 -15.98 8.03
N PRO A 46 4.92 -16.13 6.68
CA PRO A 46 3.70 -16.06 5.86
C PRO A 46 2.65 -17.09 6.31
N GLY A 47 1.41 -16.66 6.45
CA GLY A 47 0.25 -17.46 6.83
C GLY A 47 -0.82 -17.49 5.75
N GLU A 48 -2.08 -17.21 6.13
CA GLU A 48 -3.22 -17.18 5.22
C GLU A 48 -3.07 -16.10 4.14
N GLU A 49 -3.53 -16.43 2.94
CA GLU A 49 -3.45 -15.57 1.77
C GLU A 49 -4.84 -15.06 1.35
N PHE A 50 -4.87 -13.86 0.78
CA PHE A 50 -6.06 -13.25 0.21
C PHE A 50 -5.72 -12.61 -1.13
N GLN A 51 -6.59 -12.80 -2.13
CA GLN A 51 -6.50 -12.13 -3.42
C GLN A 51 -7.88 -11.85 -3.97
N ILE A 52 -8.09 -10.66 -4.51
CA ILE A 52 -9.34 -10.29 -5.13
C ILE A 52 -9.14 -9.28 -6.25
N ASP A 53 -9.72 -9.56 -7.40
CA ASP A 53 -9.75 -8.64 -8.54
C ASP A 53 -10.87 -7.64 -8.37
N VAL A 54 -10.56 -6.36 -8.65
CA VAL A 54 -11.48 -5.23 -8.49
C VAL A 54 -11.78 -4.62 -9.85
N LYS A 55 -13.08 -4.44 -10.13
CA LYS A 55 -13.55 -3.80 -11.34
C LYS A 55 -13.56 -2.28 -11.18
N PRO A 56 -12.73 -1.53 -11.93
CA PRO A 56 -12.67 -0.09 -11.80
C PRO A 56 -13.96 0.59 -12.27
N MET A 57 -14.43 1.56 -11.49
CA MET A 57 -15.61 2.35 -11.78
C MET A 57 -15.32 3.56 -12.66
N TYR A 58 -14.20 4.21 -12.41
CA TYR A 58 -13.82 5.49 -13.02
C TYR A 58 -12.82 5.33 -14.16
N PHE A 59 -11.73 4.60 -13.96
CA PHE A 59 -10.67 4.38 -14.96
C PHE A 59 -10.91 3.08 -15.74
N LYS A 60 -12.04 3.01 -16.44
CA LYS A 60 -12.51 1.80 -17.17
C LYS A 60 -11.59 1.32 -18.28
N ARG A 61 -10.72 2.18 -18.80
CA ARG A 61 -9.72 1.82 -19.80
C ARG A 61 -8.40 1.59 -19.11
N MET A 62 -7.82 0.41 -19.32
CA MET A 62 -6.52 0.07 -18.78
C MET A 62 -5.44 0.99 -19.34
N HIS A 63 -4.68 1.63 -18.45
CA HIS A 63 -3.51 2.39 -18.84
C HIS A 63 -2.44 1.43 -19.38
N TYR A 64 -1.81 1.78 -20.52
CA TYR A 64 -0.92 0.85 -21.23
C TYR A 64 0.28 0.36 -20.41
N LYS A 65 0.83 1.20 -19.54
CA LYS A 65 1.93 0.82 -18.64
C LYS A 65 1.47 -0.20 -17.60
N VAL A 66 0.29 0.03 -17.00
CA VAL A 66 -0.29 -0.89 -16.01
C VAL A 66 -0.56 -2.24 -16.66
N LYS A 67 -1.20 -2.24 -17.85
CA LYS A 67 -1.41 -3.48 -18.61
C LYS A 67 -0.13 -4.27 -18.88
N LYS A 68 0.96 -3.54 -19.21
CA LYS A 68 2.25 -4.18 -19.51
C LYS A 68 2.90 -4.78 -18.25
N LEU A 69 2.71 -4.15 -17.09
CA LEU A 69 3.29 -4.60 -15.82
C LEU A 69 2.51 -5.77 -15.23
N THR A 70 1.20 -5.59 -15.07
CA THR A 70 0.33 -6.53 -14.33
C THR A 70 -0.21 -7.66 -15.20
N GLY A 71 -0.18 -7.51 -16.53
CA GLY A 71 -0.81 -8.45 -17.44
C GLY A 71 -2.35 -8.43 -17.44
N PHE A 72 -2.99 -7.53 -16.68
CA PHE A 72 -4.45 -7.41 -16.67
C PHE A 72 -4.99 -7.12 -18.05
N ASP A 73 -5.99 -7.87 -18.45
CA ASP A 73 -6.74 -7.62 -19.65
C ASP A 73 -8.16 -7.11 -19.34
N ARG A 74 -8.91 -6.85 -20.39
CA ARG A 74 -10.27 -6.33 -20.28
C ARG A 74 -11.23 -7.36 -19.66
N GLU A 75 -11.01 -8.63 -19.90
CA GLU A 75 -11.87 -9.72 -19.42
C GLU A 75 -11.67 -9.91 -17.93
N ARG A 76 -10.42 -9.97 -17.46
CA ARG A 76 -10.09 -10.05 -16.04
C ARG A 76 -10.66 -8.86 -15.27
N LEU A 77 -10.49 -7.62 -15.77
CA LEU A 77 -11.07 -6.43 -15.15
C LEU A 77 -12.61 -6.46 -15.08
N ALA A 78 -13.25 -6.99 -16.12
CA ALA A 78 -14.71 -7.06 -16.17
C ALA A 78 -15.28 -8.11 -15.20
N ALA A 79 -14.49 -9.15 -14.92
CA ALA A 79 -14.86 -10.24 -13.98
C ALA A 79 -14.67 -9.85 -12.51
N GLY A 80 -13.86 -8.83 -12.21
CA GLY A 80 -13.66 -8.32 -10.86
C GLY A 80 -14.95 -7.82 -10.20
N VAL A 81 -14.97 -7.83 -8.87
CA VAL A 81 -16.08 -7.28 -8.08
C VAL A 81 -15.98 -5.76 -7.92
N SER A 82 -16.99 -5.09 -7.43
CA SER A 82 -16.90 -3.66 -7.12
C SER A 82 -15.95 -3.40 -5.96
N PHE A 83 -15.31 -2.21 -5.91
CA PHE A 83 -14.40 -1.88 -4.80
C PHE A 83 -15.07 -1.97 -3.41
N PRO A 84 -16.33 -1.47 -3.20
CA PRO A 84 -17.00 -1.66 -1.91
C PRO A 84 -17.16 -3.13 -1.51
N GLU A 85 -17.46 -4.00 -2.47
CA GLU A 85 -17.58 -5.44 -2.23
C GLU A 85 -16.21 -6.08 -1.93
N ALA A 86 -15.18 -5.73 -2.68
CA ALA A 86 -13.82 -6.20 -2.44
C ALA A 86 -13.33 -5.78 -1.06
N LEU A 87 -13.53 -4.51 -0.68
CA LEU A 87 -13.14 -4.00 0.63
C LEU A 87 -13.90 -4.70 1.77
N ALA A 88 -15.19 -4.98 1.59
CA ALA A 88 -15.98 -5.70 2.59
C ALA A 88 -15.47 -7.14 2.80
N GLN A 89 -15.13 -7.86 1.72
CA GLN A 89 -14.53 -9.18 1.79
C GLN A 89 -13.14 -9.13 2.41
N PHE A 90 -12.33 -8.15 2.02
CA PHE A 90 -10.99 -7.96 2.57
C PHE A 90 -11.01 -7.65 4.07
N ARG A 91 -11.89 -6.72 4.51
CA ARG A 91 -12.11 -6.43 5.94
C ARG A 91 -12.53 -7.68 6.71
N ALA A 92 -13.49 -8.45 6.17
CA ALA A 92 -13.97 -9.67 6.82
C ALA A 92 -12.85 -10.72 6.98
N TRP A 93 -11.95 -10.81 6.00
CA TRP A 93 -10.78 -11.67 6.07
C TRP A 93 -9.71 -11.11 7.02
N CYS A 94 -9.41 -9.82 6.98
CA CYS A 94 -8.46 -9.18 7.90
C CYS A 94 -8.91 -9.30 9.36
N GLY A 95 -10.19 -9.07 9.65
CA GLY A 95 -10.68 -8.81 10.99
C GLY A 95 -10.43 -7.35 11.41
N ASP A 96 -10.77 -7.02 12.66
CA ASP A 96 -10.56 -5.70 13.23
C ASP A 96 -9.13 -5.56 13.83
N ASP A 97 -8.67 -4.31 14.06
CA ASP A 97 -7.37 -3.98 14.64
C ASP A 97 -6.15 -4.49 13.83
N VAL A 98 -6.26 -4.49 12.51
CA VAL A 98 -5.17 -4.89 11.62
C VAL A 98 -4.14 -3.77 11.46
N THR A 99 -2.86 -4.13 11.50
CA THR A 99 -1.75 -3.27 11.08
C THR A 99 -1.21 -3.78 9.76
N PHE A 100 -1.28 -2.95 8.73
CA PHE A 100 -0.74 -3.29 7.42
C PHE A 100 0.77 -3.03 7.33
N LEU A 101 1.46 -3.95 6.69
CA LEU A 101 2.85 -3.81 6.26
C LEU A 101 2.87 -3.75 4.74
N THR A 102 3.52 -2.71 4.18
CA THR A 102 3.64 -2.53 2.72
C THR A 102 5.09 -2.32 2.32
N TRP A 103 5.44 -2.62 1.08
CA TRP A 103 6.75 -2.29 0.53
C TRP A 103 6.74 -0.87 -0.02
N GLY A 104 6.98 0.11 0.84
CA GLY A 104 6.85 1.54 0.52
C GLY A 104 5.59 2.16 1.13
N CYS A 105 5.22 3.34 0.64
CA CYS A 105 4.10 4.12 1.19
C CYS A 105 2.94 4.32 0.19
N ASP A 106 3.08 3.86 -1.04
CA ASP A 106 2.10 4.19 -2.09
C ASP A 106 0.76 3.48 -1.87
N ASP A 107 0.78 2.21 -1.44
CA ASP A 107 -0.41 1.39 -1.20
C ASP A 107 -1.36 2.03 -0.19
N GLN A 108 -0.82 2.54 0.93
CA GLN A 108 -1.62 3.26 1.91
C GLN A 108 -2.41 4.39 1.27
N GLY A 109 -1.71 5.28 0.55
CA GLY A 109 -2.34 6.45 -0.07
C GLY A 109 -3.34 6.08 -1.17
N ILE A 110 -3.10 4.99 -1.90
CA ILE A 110 -4.03 4.47 -2.91
C ILE A 110 -5.28 3.89 -2.23
N LEU A 111 -5.14 3.07 -1.19
CA LEU A 111 -6.28 2.50 -0.47
C LEU A 111 -7.15 3.60 0.15
N GLU A 112 -6.54 4.54 0.86
CA GLU A 112 -7.23 5.68 1.47
C GLU A 112 -8.04 6.49 0.44
N GLN A 113 -7.46 6.80 -0.72
CA GLN A 113 -8.17 7.52 -1.78
C GLN A 113 -9.36 6.73 -2.32
N ASN A 114 -9.22 5.41 -2.52
CA ASN A 114 -10.31 4.57 -2.98
C ASN A 114 -11.43 4.44 -1.93
N ILE A 115 -11.09 4.37 -0.66
CA ILE A 115 -12.07 4.39 0.44
C ILE A 115 -12.84 5.73 0.45
N ILE A 116 -12.15 6.87 0.33
CA ILE A 116 -12.74 8.21 0.32
C ILE A 116 -13.73 8.38 -0.84
N ILE A 117 -13.37 8.00 -2.06
CA ILE A 117 -14.24 8.21 -3.24
C ILE A 117 -15.48 7.32 -3.23
N HIS A 118 -15.49 6.27 -2.42
CA HIS A 118 -16.62 5.37 -2.24
C HIS A 118 -17.37 5.60 -0.93
N ASP A 119 -16.99 6.61 -0.14
CA ASP A 119 -17.59 6.97 1.16
C ASP A 119 -17.68 5.77 2.12
N LEU A 120 -16.54 5.07 2.29
CA LEU A 120 -16.43 3.86 3.12
C LEU A 120 -15.61 4.14 4.38
N ASP A 121 -15.79 3.31 5.41
CA ASP A 121 -15.07 3.41 6.67
C ASP A 121 -13.74 2.65 6.65
N TRP A 122 -12.76 3.14 7.41
CA TRP A 122 -11.44 2.49 7.64
C TRP A 122 -11.06 2.37 9.11
N ASP A 123 -11.99 2.57 10.02
CA ASP A 123 -11.78 2.53 11.47
C ASP A 123 -11.27 1.18 12.01
N TRP A 124 -11.37 0.13 11.20
CA TRP A 124 -10.86 -1.21 11.45
C TRP A 124 -9.34 -1.35 11.21
N ILE A 125 -8.70 -0.36 10.58
CA ILE A 125 -7.26 -0.33 10.32
C ILE A 125 -6.56 0.35 11.50
N ALA A 126 -5.81 -0.43 12.28
CA ALA A 126 -5.09 0.07 13.46
C ALA A 126 -3.82 0.85 13.09
N GLY A 127 -3.17 0.51 11.98
CA GLY A 127 -1.95 1.20 11.59
C GLY A 127 -1.33 0.74 10.27
N TRP A 128 -0.25 1.45 9.90
CA TRP A 128 0.53 1.21 8.70
C TRP A 128 2.02 1.22 9.01
N ILE A 129 2.74 0.29 8.41
CA ILE A 129 4.19 0.17 8.55
C ILE A 129 4.80 0.01 7.17
N ASN A 130 5.71 0.92 6.84
CA ASN A 130 6.54 0.79 5.64
C ASN A 130 7.70 -0.17 5.93
N LEU A 131 7.58 -1.41 5.47
CA LEU A 131 8.59 -2.45 5.68
C LEU A 131 9.92 -2.12 5.00
N GLN A 132 9.89 -1.43 3.86
CA GLN A 132 11.09 -0.95 3.16
C GLN A 132 11.96 -0.06 4.07
N LEU A 133 11.33 0.75 4.96
CA LEU A 133 12.08 1.55 5.94
C LEU A 133 12.77 0.65 6.97
N ILE A 134 12.07 -0.36 7.50
CA ILE A 134 12.66 -1.33 8.44
C ILE A 134 13.83 -2.06 7.79
N TYR A 135 13.66 -2.52 6.55
CA TYR A 135 14.72 -3.13 5.76
C TYR A 135 15.96 -2.22 5.64
N ASN A 136 15.75 -0.97 5.22
CA ASN A 136 16.84 -0.02 5.03
C ASN A 136 17.59 0.27 6.35
N LEU A 137 16.88 0.35 7.48
CA LEU A 137 17.50 0.59 8.79
C LEU A 137 18.36 -0.59 9.27
N GLN A 138 17.99 -1.80 8.90
CA GLN A 138 18.69 -3.02 9.34
C GLN A 138 19.78 -3.49 8.38
N THR A 139 19.83 -2.95 7.16
CA THR A 139 20.85 -3.30 6.17
C THR A 139 21.88 -2.18 5.99
N ASP A 140 21.62 -1.27 5.05
CA ASP A 140 22.63 -0.27 4.65
C ASP A 140 22.61 0.99 5.53
N GLY A 141 21.55 1.20 6.33
CA GLY A 141 21.26 2.50 6.97
C GLY A 141 21.02 3.63 5.94
N ASP A 142 20.95 3.27 4.66
CA ASP A 142 20.72 4.19 3.54
C ASP A 142 19.26 4.59 3.51
N ARG A 143 19.00 5.83 3.08
CA ARG A 143 17.66 6.37 2.92
C ARG A 143 17.09 6.16 1.53
N ASN A 144 17.89 5.63 0.62
CA ASN A 144 17.43 5.33 -0.72
C ASN A 144 16.44 4.15 -0.68
N GLN A 145 15.30 4.35 -1.27
CA GLN A 145 14.30 3.30 -1.40
C GLN A 145 14.86 2.17 -2.27
N LYS A 146 14.93 0.98 -1.69
CA LYS A 146 15.33 -0.24 -2.42
C LYS A 146 14.09 -0.95 -2.95
N SER A 147 14.17 -1.49 -4.15
CA SER A 147 13.07 -2.31 -4.68
C SER A 147 12.91 -3.61 -3.88
N LEU A 148 11.71 -4.20 -3.92
CA LEU A 148 11.46 -5.52 -3.33
C LEU A 148 12.42 -6.57 -3.91
N ALA A 149 12.63 -6.55 -5.23
CA ALA A 149 13.58 -7.44 -5.89
C ALA A 149 15.00 -7.31 -5.34
N THR A 150 15.46 -6.07 -5.04
CA THR A 150 16.78 -5.85 -4.41
C THR A 150 16.85 -6.44 -3.00
N ALA A 151 15.78 -6.35 -2.22
CA ALA A 151 15.73 -6.93 -0.88
C ALA A 151 15.71 -8.46 -0.92
N MET A 152 14.96 -9.04 -1.85
CA MET A 152 14.94 -10.48 -2.07
C MET A 152 16.31 -11.01 -2.49
N GLU A 153 16.99 -10.31 -3.42
CA GLU A 153 18.36 -10.65 -3.85
C GLU A 153 19.34 -10.58 -2.67
N HIS A 154 19.25 -9.52 -1.85
CA HIS A 154 20.10 -9.36 -0.67
C HIS A 154 20.02 -10.53 0.31
N PHE A 155 18.81 -11.06 0.51
CA PHE A 155 18.58 -12.20 1.41
C PHE A 155 18.61 -13.56 0.70
N ALA A 156 18.96 -13.61 -0.57
CA ALA A 156 18.93 -14.82 -1.39
C ALA A 156 17.56 -15.54 -1.38
N ILE A 157 16.47 -14.75 -1.33
CA ILE A 157 15.10 -15.25 -1.42
C ILE A 157 14.79 -15.54 -2.89
N GLU A 158 14.45 -16.79 -3.19
CA GLU A 158 14.04 -17.18 -4.55
C GLU A 158 12.66 -16.61 -4.88
N GLN A 159 12.54 -15.96 -6.02
CA GLN A 159 11.25 -15.45 -6.51
C GLN A 159 10.44 -16.61 -7.06
N THR A 160 9.49 -17.10 -6.30
CA THR A 160 8.62 -18.24 -6.68
C THR A 160 7.27 -17.78 -7.28
N ARG A 161 6.94 -16.49 -7.19
CA ARG A 161 5.68 -15.90 -7.65
C ARG A 161 5.93 -14.83 -8.72
N ILE A 162 4.90 -14.57 -9.52
CA ILE A 162 4.95 -13.57 -10.59
C ILE A 162 5.05 -12.18 -9.95
N ALA A 163 6.00 -11.36 -10.41
CA ALA A 163 6.09 -9.96 -10.01
C ALA A 163 4.95 -9.14 -10.64
N HIS A 164 4.52 -8.08 -9.96
CA HIS A 164 3.37 -7.25 -10.36
C HIS A 164 2.04 -8.02 -10.39
N ASP A 165 1.92 -8.99 -9.51
CA ASP A 165 0.70 -9.64 -9.06
C ASP A 165 0.59 -9.31 -7.57
N ALA A 166 -0.49 -8.68 -7.15
CA ALA A 166 -0.57 -8.12 -5.80
C ALA A 166 -0.34 -9.19 -4.71
N LEU A 167 -0.90 -10.40 -4.86
CA LEU A 167 -0.62 -11.49 -3.92
C LEU A 167 0.84 -11.96 -4.00
N GLY A 168 1.41 -12.01 -5.21
CA GLY A 168 2.81 -12.37 -5.43
C GLY A 168 3.76 -11.42 -4.70
N ASP A 169 3.55 -10.12 -4.84
CA ASP A 169 4.40 -9.10 -4.22
C ASP A 169 4.16 -8.99 -2.70
N ALA A 170 2.91 -9.14 -2.22
CA ALA A 170 2.61 -9.27 -0.78
C ALA A 170 3.30 -10.50 -0.17
N TYR A 171 3.28 -11.66 -0.83
CA TYR A 171 3.94 -12.87 -0.36
C TYR A 171 5.47 -12.72 -0.32
N ASN A 172 6.07 -12.16 -1.37
CA ASN A 172 7.51 -11.88 -1.42
C ASN A 172 7.92 -10.90 -0.31
N THR A 173 7.09 -9.88 -0.06
CA THR A 173 7.29 -8.93 1.04
C THR A 173 7.19 -9.64 2.40
N ALA A 174 6.25 -10.56 2.57
CA ALA A 174 6.14 -11.38 3.78
C ALA A 174 7.36 -12.31 3.98
N LEU A 175 7.94 -12.85 2.92
CA LEU A 175 9.20 -13.60 3.01
C LEU A 175 10.36 -12.71 3.48
N VAL A 176 10.44 -11.45 3.04
CA VAL A 176 11.45 -10.50 3.54
C VAL A 176 11.32 -10.29 5.04
N CYS A 177 10.10 -10.28 5.62
CA CYS A 177 9.89 -10.17 7.07
C CYS A 177 10.63 -11.25 7.86
N THR A 178 10.72 -12.48 7.33
CA THR A 178 11.39 -13.60 8.02
C THR A 178 12.91 -13.42 8.16
N HIS A 179 13.50 -12.51 7.39
CA HIS A 179 14.94 -12.20 7.39
C HIS A 179 15.27 -10.93 8.18
N LEU A 180 14.25 -10.23 8.69
CA LEU A 180 14.40 -9.01 9.47
C LEU A 180 14.18 -9.29 10.96
N ASN A 181 14.85 -8.54 11.82
CA ASN A 181 14.47 -8.48 13.22
C ASN A 181 13.22 -7.61 13.36
N MET A 182 12.05 -8.23 13.20
CA MET A 182 10.78 -7.51 13.19
C MET A 182 10.44 -6.90 14.54
N GLU A 183 10.75 -7.56 15.67
CA GLU A 183 10.56 -7.00 17.00
C GLU A 183 11.27 -5.65 17.17
N LYS A 184 12.58 -5.62 16.86
CA LYS A 184 13.36 -4.39 16.89
C LYS A 184 12.90 -3.38 15.85
N GLY A 185 12.60 -3.83 14.63
CA GLY A 185 12.15 -2.97 13.54
C GLY A 185 10.85 -2.24 13.87
N LEU A 186 9.88 -2.93 14.44
CA LEU A 186 8.62 -2.36 14.87
C LEU A 186 8.78 -1.37 16.03
N ALA A 187 9.65 -1.70 17.01
CA ALA A 187 9.94 -0.80 18.13
C ALA A 187 10.60 0.52 17.67
N ASP A 188 11.53 0.44 16.72
CA ASP A 188 12.28 1.59 16.22
C ASP A 188 11.53 2.37 15.11
N TYR A 189 10.46 1.80 14.56
CA TYR A 189 9.79 2.32 13.35
C TYR A 189 9.27 3.75 13.52
N HIS A 190 8.59 4.05 14.61
CA HIS A 190 8.00 5.36 14.85
C HIS A 190 9.06 6.46 14.91
N ASP A 191 10.16 6.22 15.59
CA ASP A 191 11.28 7.16 15.69
C ASP A 191 11.95 7.39 14.33
N ALA A 192 12.09 6.34 13.54
CA ALA A 192 12.69 6.41 12.21
C ALA A 192 11.78 7.15 11.22
N ALA A 193 10.48 6.85 11.20
CA ALA A 193 9.50 7.51 10.35
C ALA A 193 9.40 9.02 10.68
N GLN A 194 9.40 9.38 11.96
CA GLN A 194 9.39 10.78 12.39
C GLN A 194 10.65 11.53 11.96
N LYS A 195 11.82 10.91 12.01
CA LYS A 195 13.07 11.51 11.53
C LYS A 195 13.09 11.73 10.01
N LEU A 196 12.40 10.91 9.24
CA LEU A 196 12.25 11.11 7.80
C LEU A 196 11.36 12.32 7.49
N THR A 197 10.24 12.47 8.17
CA THR A 197 9.30 13.59 7.95
C THR A 197 9.89 14.95 8.37
N THR A 198 10.73 14.99 9.41
CA THR A 198 11.36 16.24 9.90
C THR A 198 12.54 16.72 9.06
N ARG A 199 13.06 15.88 8.14
CA ARG A 199 14.24 16.19 7.33
C ARG A 199 13.96 16.47 5.85
N LEU A 200 12.70 16.58 5.45
CA LEU A 200 12.36 17.12 4.14
C LEU A 200 12.75 18.61 4.13
N PRO A 201 13.65 19.05 3.23
CA PRO A 201 14.04 20.44 3.17
C PRO A 201 12.81 21.30 2.87
N LYS A 202 12.54 22.27 3.73
CA LYS A 202 11.69 23.40 3.39
C LYS A 202 12.53 24.33 2.53
N GLU A 203 12.81 23.98 1.28
CA GLU A 203 13.39 24.94 0.33
C GLU A 203 13.33 24.36 -1.08
N HIS A 204 12.28 24.73 -1.79
CA HIS A 204 12.37 25.17 -3.17
C HIS A 204 11.25 26.19 -3.39
N HIS A 205 11.56 27.46 -3.12
CA HIS A 205 10.91 28.57 -3.80
C HIS A 205 11.40 28.54 -5.25
N GLY A 206 10.65 27.87 -6.10
CA GLY A 206 10.74 27.94 -7.54
C GLY A 206 9.32 27.92 -8.05
N GLU A 207 8.88 29.05 -8.57
CA GLU A 207 7.61 29.19 -9.25
C GLU A 207 7.45 28.12 -10.32
N ASN A 208 6.61 27.12 -10.04
CA ASN A 208 6.02 26.29 -11.07
C ASN A 208 4.63 25.90 -10.60
N ASN A 209 3.63 26.44 -11.30
CA ASN A 209 2.21 26.18 -11.13
C ASN A 209 1.86 24.73 -11.51
N GLY A 210 2.20 23.78 -10.64
CA GLY A 210 1.70 22.43 -10.61
C GLY A 210 0.91 22.21 -9.32
N PRO A 211 -0.12 21.35 -9.28
CA PRO A 211 -0.86 21.09 -8.05
C PRO A 211 0.10 20.53 -7.00
N ASP A 212 0.02 21.09 -5.78
CA ASP A 212 0.81 20.70 -4.63
C ASP A 212 0.81 19.18 -4.40
N PRO A 213 1.98 18.56 -4.13
CA PRO A 213 1.99 17.21 -3.62
C PRO A 213 1.35 17.23 -2.24
N VAL A 214 0.26 16.48 -2.09
CA VAL A 214 -0.46 16.31 -0.82
C VAL A 214 0.53 15.87 0.25
N SER A 215 0.72 16.73 1.23
CA SER A 215 1.55 16.49 2.40
C SER A 215 1.00 15.29 3.18
N TYR A 216 1.76 14.20 3.24
CA TYR A 216 1.46 13.02 4.04
C TYR A 216 1.71 13.29 5.52
N THR A 217 0.84 14.05 6.16
CA THR A 217 0.83 14.21 7.61
C THR A 217 -0.58 14.05 8.14
N HIS A 218 -1.05 12.82 8.26
CA HIS A 218 -2.13 12.49 9.17
C HIS A 218 -1.88 11.14 9.84
N LEU A 219 -0.85 11.11 10.69
CA LEU A 219 -0.89 10.27 11.88
C LEU A 219 -1.81 10.97 12.88
N ARG A 220 -3.11 10.72 12.82
CA ARG A 220 -3.98 11.02 13.94
C ARG A 220 -3.71 10.00 15.02
N ALA A 221 -2.97 10.43 16.05
CA ALA A 221 -3.05 9.79 17.35
C ALA A 221 -4.52 9.78 17.78
N HIS A 222 -5.10 8.60 17.92
CA HIS A 222 -6.37 8.45 18.63
C HIS A 222 -6.11 8.79 20.10
N GLU A 223 -6.48 10.00 20.50
CA GLU A 223 -6.66 10.31 21.92
C GLU A 223 -7.78 9.41 22.44
N THR A 224 -7.40 8.53 23.33
CA THR A 224 -8.31 7.77 24.17
C THR A 224 -9.24 8.74 24.89
N ARG A 225 -10.49 8.80 24.50
CA ARG A 225 -11.54 9.35 25.36
C ARG A 225 -11.83 8.37 26.50
N SER A 226 -11.04 8.49 27.56
CA SER A 226 -11.53 8.18 28.90
C SER A 226 -12.34 9.39 29.35
N ASN A 227 -13.66 9.22 29.49
CA ASN A 227 -14.40 9.93 30.54
C ASN A 227 -15.84 9.43 30.62
N LEU A 228 -16.15 8.93 31.86
CA LEU A 228 -17.44 8.80 32.54
C LEU A 228 -18.41 7.74 32.04
#